data_92cbe6e6334b6cf74588b8c63fead9dc
#
_entry.id   92cbe6e6334b6cf74588b8c63fead9dc
#
_cell.length_a   1.000
_cell.length_b   1.000
_cell.length_c   1.000
_cell.angle_alpha   90.00
_cell.angle_beta   90.00
_cell.angle_gamma   90.00
#
_symmetry.space_group_name_H-M   'P 1'
#
loop_
_entity.id
_entity.type
_entity.pdbx_description
1 polymer ?
#
loop_
_entity_poly.entity_id
_entity_poly.type
_entity_poly.pdbx_seq_one_letter_code
_entity_poly.pdbx_strand_id
1 'polypeptide(L)'
;MLLAACADDAAQLRVRNAQLANGVLTAQLQWQPNDTVLDALDHGIALEFLLRVRAYGPARLGWHSTLARADRHIELRYFPLSRRYQMRDLDRGETRTYGARGLLVAALEDLHLDLPADWAGNGAESFALSIDLERDNLPGALRLPALLNRDWHLSSGDFAWPAPGAG
;
A
#
# COMPACT_ATOMS: atom_id res chain seq x y z
N MET A 1 10.50 21.96 -33.84
CA MET A 1 11.32 21.05 -33.08
C MET A 1 10.54 20.74 -31.81
N LEU A 2 9.70 19.69 -31.81
CA LEU A 2 8.92 19.28 -30.65
C LEU A 2 9.84 18.41 -29.77
N LEU A 3 10.21 18.93 -28.62
CA LEU A 3 10.75 18.12 -27.53
C LEU A 3 9.61 17.25 -27.01
N ALA A 4 9.59 15.98 -27.42
CA ALA A 4 8.81 14.97 -26.73
C ALA A 4 9.40 14.86 -25.31
N ALA A 5 8.68 15.40 -24.32
CA ALA A 5 8.93 15.09 -22.94
C ALA A 5 8.73 13.57 -22.81
N CYS A 6 9.81 12.84 -22.61
CA CYS A 6 9.73 11.49 -22.08
C CYS A 6 8.98 11.62 -20.75
N ALA A 7 7.70 11.23 -20.71
CA ALA A 7 7.01 11.02 -19.48
C ALA A 7 7.84 9.97 -18.73
N ASP A 8 8.36 10.35 -17.58
CA ASP A 8 9.07 9.45 -16.68
C ASP A 8 8.03 8.37 -16.31
N ASP A 9 8.20 7.16 -16.86
CA ASP A 9 7.31 6.01 -16.67
C ASP A 9 7.57 5.36 -15.29
N ALA A 10 7.91 6.21 -14.33
CA ALA A 10 8.14 5.80 -12.96
C ALA A 10 6.82 5.32 -12.35
N ALA A 11 6.83 4.11 -11.81
CA ALA A 11 5.70 3.56 -11.09
C ALA A 11 5.24 4.53 -9.99
N GLN A 12 3.92 4.78 -9.93
CA GLN A 12 3.32 5.67 -8.95
C GLN A 12 2.33 4.92 -8.07
N LEU A 13 2.44 5.17 -6.78
CA LEU A 13 1.47 4.72 -5.79
C LEU A 13 1.07 5.93 -4.96
N ARG A 14 -0.22 6.21 -4.86
CA ARG A 14 -0.73 7.36 -4.10
C ARG A 14 -2.01 7.00 -3.37
N VAL A 15 -2.14 7.45 -2.14
CA VAL A 15 -3.43 7.46 -1.44
C VAL A 15 -4.23 8.68 -1.89
N ARG A 16 -5.44 8.46 -2.39
CA ARG A 16 -6.37 9.52 -2.82
C ARG A 16 -7.32 9.92 -1.73
N ASN A 17 -7.77 8.95 -0.96
CA ASN A 17 -8.66 9.14 0.17
C ASN A 17 -8.44 8.03 1.18
N ALA A 18 -8.64 8.34 2.45
CA ALA A 18 -8.64 7.36 3.52
C ALA A 18 -9.61 7.76 4.62
N GLN A 19 -10.27 6.78 5.21
CA GLN A 19 -11.19 6.95 6.33
C GLN A 19 -10.99 5.80 7.30
N LEU A 20 -11.09 6.10 8.57
CA LEU A 20 -11.06 5.10 9.64
C LEU A 20 -12.31 5.23 10.49
N ALA A 21 -13.14 4.20 10.51
CA ALA A 21 -14.36 4.15 11.28
C ALA A 21 -14.55 2.76 11.89
N ASN A 22 -14.84 2.70 13.18
CA ASN A 22 -15.11 1.44 13.90
C ASN A 22 -14.00 0.37 13.72
N GLY A 23 -12.73 0.80 13.67
CA GLY A 23 -11.61 -0.11 13.47
C GLY A 23 -11.42 -0.61 12.03
N VAL A 24 -12.24 -0.12 11.09
CA VAL A 24 -12.11 -0.44 9.65
C VAL A 24 -11.47 0.72 8.91
N LEU A 25 -10.34 0.47 8.28
CA LEU A 25 -9.70 1.38 7.34
C LEU A 25 -10.30 1.16 5.96
N THR A 26 -10.85 2.21 5.37
CA THR A 26 -11.20 2.27 3.95
C THR A 26 -10.25 3.23 3.26
N ALA A 27 -9.58 2.81 2.21
CA ALA A 27 -8.64 3.65 1.48
C ALA A 27 -8.81 3.50 -0.03
N GLN A 28 -8.84 4.64 -0.72
CA GLN A 28 -8.81 4.70 -2.17
C GLN A 28 -7.41 5.05 -2.62
N LEU A 29 -6.82 4.16 -3.41
CA LEU A 29 -5.48 4.31 -3.94
C LEU A 29 -5.53 4.61 -5.43
N GLN A 30 -4.46 5.18 -5.94
CA GLN A 30 -4.12 5.21 -7.34
C GLN A 30 -2.80 4.49 -7.50
N TRP A 31 -2.82 3.36 -8.20
CA TRP A 31 -1.63 2.60 -8.50
C TRP A 31 -1.40 2.56 -9.99
N GLN A 32 -0.27 3.11 -10.43
CA GLN A 32 0.22 3.07 -11.80
C GLN A 32 1.55 2.31 -11.79
N PRO A 33 1.51 0.97 -11.84
CA PRO A 33 2.72 0.17 -11.92
C PRO A 33 3.41 0.39 -13.27
N ASN A 34 4.74 0.38 -13.27
CA ASN A 34 5.53 0.33 -14.49
C ASN A 34 5.62 -1.11 -15.04
N ASP A 35 6.16 -1.25 -16.24
CA ASP A 35 6.31 -2.55 -16.90
C ASP A 35 7.17 -3.51 -16.10
N THR A 36 8.23 -3.05 -15.43
CA THR A 36 9.12 -3.87 -14.60
C THR A 36 8.36 -4.57 -13.47
N VAL A 37 7.50 -3.85 -12.76
CA VAL A 37 6.69 -4.38 -11.65
C VAL A 37 5.59 -5.31 -12.19
N LEU A 38 4.96 -4.94 -13.30
CA LEU A 38 3.93 -5.77 -13.95
C LEU A 38 4.50 -7.08 -14.47
N ASP A 39 5.65 -7.04 -15.14
CA ASP A 39 6.33 -8.24 -15.66
C ASP A 39 6.72 -9.18 -14.51
N ALA A 40 7.24 -8.65 -13.41
CA ALA A 40 7.55 -9.45 -12.25
C ALA A 40 6.31 -10.15 -11.69
N LEU A 41 5.20 -9.41 -11.52
CA LEU A 41 3.95 -9.99 -11.08
C LEU A 41 3.45 -11.09 -12.03
N ASP A 42 3.45 -10.83 -13.34
CA ASP A 42 2.97 -11.78 -14.36
C ASP A 42 3.88 -13.02 -14.48
N HIS A 43 5.12 -12.93 -14.06
CA HIS A 43 6.05 -14.07 -13.91
C HIS A 43 5.91 -14.80 -12.56
N GLY A 44 4.92 -14.44 -11.73
CA GLY A 44 4.62 -15.10 -10.45
C GLY A 44 5.50 -14.63 -9.29
N ILE A 45 6.24 -13.54 -9.45
CA ILE A 45 6.95 -12.90 -8.34
C ILE A 45 5.93 -12.30 -7.39
N ALA A 46 6.03 -12.63 -6.11
CA ALA A 46 5.22 -12.04 -5.07
C ALA A 46 5.65 -10.58 -4.84
N LEU A 47 4.68 -9.68 -4.85
CA LEU A 47 4.86 -8.27 -4.49
C LEU A 47 4.21 -8.05 -3.13
N GLU A 48 4.99 -7.73 -2.13
CA GLU A 48 4.52 -7.49 -0.77
C GLU A 48 4.47 -5.98 -0.49
N PHE A 49 3.32 -5.49 -0.06
CA PHE A 49 3.11 -4.10 0.32
C PHE A 49 2.90 -4.01 1.82
N LEU A 50 3.66 -3.13 2.46
CA LEU A 50 3.46 -2.74 3.84
C LEU A 50 2.56 -1.51 3.90
N LEU A 51 1.38 -1.68 4.50
CA LEU A 51 0.47 -0.60 4.84
C LEU A 51 0.67 -0.23 6.31
N ARG A 52 0.96 1.01 6.58
CA ARG A 52 1.19 1.52 7.93
C ARG A 52 0.19 2.60 8.27
N VAL A 53 -0.67 2.32 9.25
CA VAL A 53 -1.63 3.28 9.80
C VAL A 53 -1.09 3.83 11.11
N ARG A 54 -1.12 5.14 11.26
CA ARG A 54 -0.68 5.83 12.49
C ARG A 54 -1.78 6.76 12.98
N ALA A 55 -1.97 6.81 14.29
CA ALA A 55 -2.83 7.75 14.97
C ALA A 55 -1.97 8.77 15.74
N TYR A 56 -2.27 10.02 15.59
CA TYR A 56 -1.56 11.12 16.25
C TYR A 56 -2.47 11.86 17.22
N GLY A 57 -1.94 12.10 18.42
CA GLY A 57 -2.57 12.95 19.41
C GLY A 57 -2.41 14.44 19.14
N PRO A 58 -2.93 15.27 20.08
CA PRO A 58 -2.84 16.72 19.96
C PRO A 58 -1.39 17.19 19.84
N ALA A 59 -1.19 18.15 18.93
CA ALA A 59 0.10 18.80 18.79
C ALA A 59 0.46 19.58 20.05
N ARG A 60 1.63 19.29 20.65
CA ARG A 60 2.20 20.05 21.75
C ARG A 60 3.54 20.60 21.31
N LEU A 61 3.72 21.91 21.42
CA LEU A 61 4.96 22.61 21.02
C LEU A 61 5.43 22.27 19.58
N GLY A 62 4.47 22.07 18.65
CA GLY A 62 4.78 21.72 17.25
C GLY A 62 5.07 20.25 16.98
N TRP A 63 4.98 19.36 17.99
CA TRP A 63 5.21 17.93 17.87
C TRP A 63 3.93 17.14 18.08
N HIS A 64 3.63 16.19 17.20
CA HIS A 64 2.54 15.22 17.38
C HIS A 64 3.10 13.97 18.03
N SER A 65 2.40 13.49 19.09
CA SER A 65 2.71 12.18 19.66
C SER A 65 2.00 11.08 18.85
N THR A 66 2.71 10.02 18.51
CA THR A 66 2.08 8.82 17.96
C THR A 66 1.37 8.08 19.09
N LEU A 67 0.04 7.98 19.01
CA LEU A 67 -0.79 7.27 19.99
C LEU A 67 -0.88 5.78 19.68
N ALA A 68 -1.00 5.44 18.41
CA ALA A 68 -1.11 4.06 17.95
C ALA A 68 -0.52 3.89 16.54
N ARG A 69 -0.07 2.67 16.26
CA ARG A 69 0.42 2.22 14.95
C ARG A 69 -0.12 0.83 14.66
N ALA A 70 -0.53 0.60 13.43
CA ALA A 70 -0.84 -0.72 12.92
C ALA A 70 -0.16 -0.92 11.56
N ASP A 71 0.47 -2.05 11.40
CA ASP A 71 1.10 -2.48 10.15
C ASP A 71 0.27 -3.63 9.57
N ARG A 72 0.12 -3.66 8.23
CA ARG A 72 -0.55 -4.71 7.47
C ARG A 72 0.27 -5.05 6.25
N HIS A 73 0.46 -6.33 6.00
CA HIS A 73 1.22 -6.83 4.87
C HIS A 73 0.27 -7.47 3.86
N ILE A 74 0.22 -6.91 2.65
CA ILE A 74 -0.60 -7.39 1.55
C ILE A 74 0.30 -7.94 0.47
N GLU A 75 0.19 -9.24 0.18
CA GLU A 75 0.90 -9.90 -0.91
C GLU A 75 0.03 -9.93 -2.17
N LEU A 76 0.59 -9.52 -3.29
CA LEU A 76 0.02 -9.74 -4.63
C LEU A 76 0.85 -10.77 -5.36
N ARG A 77 0.19 -11.77 -5.97
CA ARG A 77 0.88 -12.83 -6.70
C ARG A 77 0.06 -13.38 -7.86
N TYR A 78 0.72 -13.72 -8.93
CA TYR A 78 0.14 -14.47 -10.04
C TYR A 78 0.55 -15.95 -9.96
N PHE A 79 -0.38 -16.84 -10.26
CA PHE A 79 -0.18 -18.29 -10.32
C PHE A 79 -0.33 -18.77 -11.78
N PRO A 80 0.78 -19.00 -12.51
CA PRO A 80 0.74 -19.34 -13.95
C PRO A 80 -0.07 -20.58 -14.26
N LEU A 81 0.00 -21.64 -13.41
CA LEU A 81 -0.70 -22.89 -13.64
C LEU A 81 -2.23 -22.74 -13.60
N SER A 82 -2.77 -21.95 -12.67
CA SER A 82 -4.20 -21.69 -12.55
C SER A 82 -4.65 -20.46 -13.32
N ARG A 83 -3.71 -19.66 -13.84
CA ARG A 83 -3.93 -18.37 -14.48
C ARG A 83 -4.76 -17.41 -13.60
N ARG A 84 -4.47 -17.40 -12.30
CA ARG A 84 -5.18 -16.58 -11.32
C ARG A 84 -4.22 -15.62 -10.63
N TYR A 85 -4.74 -14.42 -10.39
CA TYR A 85 -4.10 -13.44 -9.52
C TYR A 85 -4.67 -13.57 -8.11
N GLN A 86 -3.85 -13.33 -7.12
CA GLN A 86 -4.23 -13.47 -5.73
C GLN A 86 -3.76 -12.25 -4.93
N MET A 87 -4.63 -11.76 -4.07
CA MET A 87 -4.30 -10.79 -3.03
C MET A 87 -4.49 -11.47 -1.67
N ARG A 88 -3.47 -11.44 -0.84
CA ARG A 88 -3.47 -12.08 0.46
C ARG A 88 -3.07 -11.09 1.54
N ASP A 89 -3.89 -10.96 2.58
CA ASP A 89 -3.51 -10.33 3.84
C ASP A 89 -2.68 -11.33 4.64
N LEU A 90 -1.38 -11.07 4.80
CA LEU A 90 -0.45 -11.98 5.46
C LEU A 90 -0.66 -12.02 6.97
N ASP A 91 -1.16 -10.93 7.56
CA ASP A 91 -1.38 -10.83 9.00
C ASP A 91 -2.66 -11.56 9.44
N ARG A 92 -3.68 -11.63 8.56
CA ARG A 92 -4.95 -12.32 8.83
C ARG A 92 -5.07 -13.67 8.15
N GLY A 93 -4.23 -13.93 7.15
CA GLY A 93 -4.31 -15.14 6.33
C GLY A 93 -5.49 -15.14 5.34
N GLU A 94 -6.17 -14.01 5.17
CA GLU A 94 -7.28 -13.89 4.22
C GLU A 94 -6.75 -13.82 2.80
N THR A 95 -7.43 -14.53 1.89
CA THR A 95 -7.00 -14.61 0.50
C THR A 95 -8.18 -14.35 -0.43
N ARG A 96 -7.98 -13.50 -1.43
CA ARG A 96 -8.93 -13.23 -2.52
C ARG A 96 -8.28 -13.54 -3.86
N THR A 97 -9.05 -14.14 -4.77
CA THR A 97 -8.54 -14.60 -6.07
C THR A 97 -9.28 -13.90 -7.20
N TYR A 98 -8.53 -13.47 -8.21
CA TYR A 98 -9.03 -12.69 -9.34
C TYR A 98 -8.69 -13.37 -10.66
N GLY A 99 -9.60 -13.28 -11.63
CA GLY A 99 -9.43 -13.88 -12.95
C GLY A 99 -8.58 -13.04 -13.91
N ALA A 100 -8.35 -11.77 -13.58
CA ALA A 100 -7.60 -10.84 -14.42
C ALA A 100 -6.78 -9.86 -13.57
N ARG A 101 -5.65 -9.40 -14.10
CA ARG A 101 -4.76 -8.43 -13.44
C ARG A 101 -5.49 -7.11 -13.10
N GLY A 102 -6.32 -6.61 -14.02
CA GLY A 102 -7.07 -5.38 -13.78
C GLY A 102 -8.03 -5.47 -12.58
N LEU A 103 -8.59 -6.66 -12.30
CA LEU A 103 -9.44 -6.88 -11.12
C LEU A 103 -8.61 -6.90 -9.83
N LEU A 104 -7.39 -7.44 -9.87
CA LEU A 104 -6.45 -7.38 -8.74
C LEU A 104 -6.06 -5.93 -8.43
N VAL A 105 -5.70 -5.16 -9.48
CA VAL A 105 -5.34 -3.75 -9.35
C VAL A 105 -6.50 -2.95 -8.76
N ALA A 106 -7.71 -3.11 -9.31
CA ALA A 106 -8.90 -2.44 -8.78
C ALA A 106 -9.19 -2.80 -7.32
N ALA A 107 -8.94 -4.04 -6.91
CA ALA A 107 -9.11 -4.47 -5.52
C ALA A 107 -8.05 -3.88 -4.58
N LEU A 108 -6.83 -3.63 -5.07
CA LEU A 108 -5.81 -2.90 -4.32
C LEU A 108 -6.16 -1.40 -4.24
N GLU A 109 -6.74 -0.84 -5.30
CA GLU A 109 -7.14 0.56 -5.33
C GLU A 109 -8.33 0.90 -4.42
N ASP A 110 -9.16 -0.08 -4.07
CA ASP A 110 -10.30 0.06 -3.15
C ASP A 110 -10.13 -0.86 -1.93
N LEU A 111 -9.24 -0.47 -1.04
CA LEU A 111 -8.87 -1.26 0.13
C LEU A 111 -9.86 -1.09 1.28
N HIS A 112 -10.24 -2.24 1.85
CA HIS A 112 -11.01 -2.34 3.09
C HIS A 112 -10.29 -3.30 4.02
N LEU A 113 -9.77 -2.78 5.14
CA LEU A 113 -8.95 -3.53 6.09
C LEU A 113 -9.43 -3.30 7.52
N ASP A 114 -9.65 -4.38 8.25
CA ASP A 114 -9.85 -4.28 9.68
C ASP A 114 -8.50 -4.06 10.38
N LEU A 115 -8.42 -3.07 11.24
CA LEU A 115 -7.27 -2.89 12.12
C LEU A 115 -7.27 -3.92 13.25
N PRO A 116 -6.12 -4.16 13.91
CA PRO A 116 -6.05 -5.04 15.05
C PRO A 116 -7.07 -4.65 16.15
N ALA A 117 -7.64 -5.64 16.86
CA ALA A 117 -8.64 -5.40 17.89
C ALA A 117 -8.12 -4.54 19.06
N ASP A 118 -6.82 -4.54 19.27
CA ASP A 118 -6.11 -3.74 20.27
C ASP A 118 -5.69 -2.36 19.75
N TRP A 119 -6.13 -1.96 18.55
CA TRP A 119 -5.87 -0.65 18.00
C TRP A 119 -6.38 0.47 18.93
N ALA A 120 -5.46 1.20 19.52
CA ALA A 120 -5.74 2.23 20.53
C ALA A 120 -5.73 3.66 19.93
N GLY A 121 -6.32 3.83 18.75
CA GLY A 121 -6.42 5.14 18.07
C GLY A 121 -7.45 6.09 18.67
N ASN A 122 -8.06 5.75 19.81
CA ASN A 122 -9.04 6.59 20.52
C ASN A 122 -8.38 7.88 21.01
N GLY A 123 -9.04 9.01 20.77
CA GLY A 123 -8.51 10.33 21.16
C GLY A 123 -7.46 10.89 20.19
N ALA A 124 -7.30 10.28 19.02
CA ALA A 124 -6.47 10.85 17.97
C ALA A 124 -7.13 12.11 17.39
N GLU A 125 -6.29 13.10 17.07
CA GLU A 125 -6.71 14.28 16.30
C GLU A 125 -6.52 14.08 14.79
N SER A 126 -5.58 13.24 14.41
CA SER A 126 -5.34 12.91 13.01
C SER A 126 -4.81 11.51 12.83
N PHE A 127 -4.96 11.01 11.62
CA PHE A 127 -4.42 9.73 11.17
C PHE A 127 -3.48 9.94 9.99
N ALA A 128 -2.58 8.98 9.75
CA ALA A 128 -1.80 8.91 8.53
C ALA A 128 -1.72 7.47 8.04
N LEU A 129 -1.76 7.30 6.71
CA LEU A 129 -1.55 6.04 6.01
C LEU A 129 -0.35 6.18 5.08
N SER A 130 0.58 5.24 5.13
CA SER A 130 1.59 5.04 4.08
C SER A 130 1.53 3.61 3.56
N ILE A 131 1.86 3.45 2.28
CA ILE A 131 1.90 2.18 1.59
C ILE A 131 3.21 2.10 0.83
N ASP A 132 4.00 1.08 1.12
CA ASP A 132 5.34 0.90 0.59
C ASP A 132 5.50 -0.53 0.04
N LEU A 133 6.17 -0.68 -1.12
CA LEU A 133 6.57 -1.99 -1.61
C LEU A 133 7.80 -2.49 -0.83
N GLU A 134 7.66 -3.65 -0.18
CA GLU A 134 8.74 -4.32 0.57
C GLU A 134 9.72 -5.01 -0.37
N ARG A 135 10.79 -4.32 -0.77
CA ARG A 135 11.79 -4.84 -1.70
C ARG A 135 12.67 -5.94 -1.10
N ASP A 136 12.83 -5.94 0.21
CA ASP A 136 13.64 -6.93 0.93
C ASP A 136 13.02 -8.33 0.88
N ASN A 137 11.71 -8.42 0.63
CA ASN A 137 10.94 -9.66 0.51
C ASN A 137 10.94 -10.22 -0.92
N LEU A 138 11.53 -9.51 -1.89
CA LEU A 138 11.72 -10.03 -3.24
C LEU A 138 12.69 -11.21 -3.27
N PRO A 139 12.55 -12.15 -4.24
CA PRO A 139 13.51 -13.24 -4.44
C PRO A 139 14.95 -12.71 -4.53
N GLY A 140 15.92 -13.45 -3.97
CA GLY A 140 17.30 -12.99 -3.81
C GLY A 140 17.96 -12.43 -5.07
N ALA A 141 17.64 -13.02 -6.24
CA ALA A 141 18.14 -12.53 -7.54
C ALA A 141 17.63 -11.12 -7.91
N LEU A 142 16.47 -10.71 -7.39
CA LEU A 142 15.86 -9.39 -7.65
C LEU A 142 16.15 -8.34 -6.58
N ARG A 143 16.59 -8.73 -5.38
CA ARG A 143 16.84 -7.81 -4.27
C ARG A 143 17.83 -6.71 -4.61
N LEU A 144 19.02 -7.08 -5.10
CA LEU A 144 20.04 -6.10 -5.45
C LEU A 144 19.60 -5.18 -6.61
N PRO A 145 19.09 -5.71 -7.74
CA PRO A 145 18.51 -4.85 -8.77
C PRO A 145 17.40 -3.93 -8.25
N ALA A 146 16.50 -4.44 -7.40
CA ALA A 146 15.39 -3.66 -6.86
C ALA A 146 15.84 -2.54 -5.91
N LEU A 147 16.95 -2.70 -5.20
CA LEU A 147 17.50 -1.63 -4.35
C LEU A 147 18.13 -0.50 -5.18
N LEU A 148 18.67 -0.81 -6.35
CA LEU A 148 19.38 0.15 -7.19
C LEU A 148 18.49 0.79 -8.27
N ASN A 149 17.43 0.10 -8.69
CA ASN A 149 16.54 0.58 -9.74
C ASN A 149 15.32 1.30 -9.13
N ARG A 150 15.08 2.54 -9.60
CA ARG A 150 13.94 3.37 -9.19
C ARG A 150 12.57 2.76 -9.54
N ASP A 151 12.51 1.88 -10.54
CA ASP A 151 11.28 1.19 -10.95
C ASP A 151 10.63 0.39 -9.82
N TRP A 152 11.42 -0.01 -8.81
CA TRP A 152 10.96 -0.75 -7.63
C TRP A 152 10.64 0.16 -6.43
N HIS A 153 10.81 1.47 -6.56
CA HIS A 153 10.54 2.43 -5.50
C HIS A 153 9.08 2.84 -5.51
N LEU A 154 8.20 1.95 -5.06
CA LEU A 154 6.78 2.22 -4.90
C LEU A 154 6.50 2.62 -3.45
N SER A 155 6.24 3.89 -3.24
CA SER A 155 5.82 4.45 -1.95
C SER A 155 4.76 5.51 -2.17
N SER A 156 3.70 5.48 -1.38
CA SER A 156 2.66 6.51 -1.42
C SER A 156 3.08 7.79 -0.70
N GLY A 157 4.15 7.73 0.10
CA GLY A 157 4.37 8.71 1.16
C GLY A 157 3.25 8.69 2.21
N ASP A 158 3.29 9.64 3.12
CA ASP A 158 2.28 9.76 4.17
C ASP A 158 1.07 10.56 3.66
N PHE A 159 -0.10 9.95 3.70
CA PHE A 159 -1.39 10.62 3.51
C PHE A 159 -2.04 10.83 4.88
N ALA A 160 -2.21 12.09 5.27
CA ALA A 160 -2.76 12.43 6.58
C ALA A 160 -4.19 12.99 6.45
N TRP A 161 -5.08 12.65 7.41
CA TRP A 161 -6.44 13.17 7.49
C TRP A 161 -6.86 13.39 8.95
N PRO A 162 -7.79 14.34 9.22
CA PRO A 162 -8.28 14.60 10.57
C PRO A 162 -9.12 13.44 11.09
N ALA A 163 -9.08 13.22 12.40
CA ALA A 163 -9.99 12.28 13.04
C ALA A 163 -11.43 12.84 13.03
N PRO A 164 -12.46 11.97 12.95
CA PRO A 164 -13.85 12.42 13.04
C PRO A 164 -14.10 13.15 14.36
N GLY A 165 -14.58 14.41 14.30
CA GLY A 165 -14.85 15.22 15.48
C GLY A 165 -13.66 16.00 16.05
N ALA A 166 -12.50 15.98 15.39
CA ALA A 166 -11.40 16.89 15.69
C ALA A 166 -11.67 18.24 15.00
N GLY A 167 -12.35 19.14 15.69
CA GLY A 167 -12.70 20.49 15.24
C GLY A 167 -13.04 21.38 16.40
#